data_96815d9dbfc2355d734428e74e55b17c
#
_entry.id   96815d9dbfc2355d734428e74e55b17c
#
_cell.length_a   1.000
_cell.length_b   1.000
_cell.length_c   1.000
_cell.angle_alpha   90.00
_cell.angle_beta   90.00
_cell.angle_gamma   90.00
#
_symmetry.space_group_name_H-M   'P 1'
#
loop_
_entity.id
_entity.type
_entity.pdbx_description
1 polymer ?
#
loop_
_entity_poly.entity_id
_entity_poly.type
_entity_poly.pdbx_seq_one_letter_code
_entity_poly.pdbx_strand_id
1 'polypeptide(L)'
;MNKKHLAAYAIVAVLFAASGAYVGMNKNNPAPPLTAVPPPGVTEPVAALYKQTLPDAKGVATPLAQYKGKAMLVNFWAPWCGPCVQEMPELSALASGEEGKKLQVIGIGIDSPTNIAEFNDKYKITYPVLVAGMSGTELSRQFGNAQGGLPFTVLIGADGQVKKTYLGRLKFDELRKDLATL
;
A
#
# COMPACT_ATOMS: atom_id res chain seq x y z
N MET A 1 -21.45 -53.09 -38.88
CA MET A 1 -21.31 -51.89 -38.04
C MET A 1 -22.59 -51.05 -38.20
N ASN A 2 -23.32 -50.81 -37.11
CA ASN A 2 -24.69 -50.28 -37.16
C ASN A 2 -24.67 -48.80 -37.47
N LYS A 3 -25.42 -48.33 -38.47
CA LYS A 3 -25.47 -46.89 -38.91
C LYS A 3 -25.72 -45.91 -37.75
N LYS A 4 -26.40 -46.36 -36.69
CA LYS A 4 -26.66 -45.57 -35.48
C LYS A 4 -25.38 -45.27 -34.65
N HIS A 5 -24.42 -46.21 -34.63
CA HIS A 5 -23.15 -46.01 -33.92
C HIS A 5 -22.21 -45.06 -34.69
N LEU A 6 -22.24 -45.10 -36.02
CA LEU A 6 -21.47 -44.20 -36.88
C LEU A 6 -21.91 -42.73 -36.66
N ALA A 7 -23.22 -42.46 -36.57
CA ALA A 7 -23.75 -41.13 -36.31
C ALA A 7 -23.37 -40.64 -34.92
N ALA A 8 -23.39 -41.51 -33.91
CA ALA A 8 -22.97 -41.12 -32.54
C ALA A 8 -21.49 -40.74 -32.46
N TYR A 9 -20.60 -41.49 -33.13
CA TYR A 9 -19.16 -41.12 -33.16
C TYR A 9 -18.89 -39.83 -33.93
N ALA A 10 -19.65 -39.53 -35.00
CA ALA A 10 -19.53 -38.28 -35.73
C ALA A 10 -19.92 -37.07 -34.87
N ILE A 11 -21.01 -37.18 -34.08
CA ILE A 11 -21.45 -36.12 -33.18
C ILE A 11 -20.41 -35.87 -32.07
N VAL A 12 -19.86 -36.91 -31.48
CA VAL A 12 -18.81 -36.80 -30.44
C VAL A 12 -17.54 -36.13 -31.00
N ALA A 13 -17.13 -36.50 -32.22
CA ALA A 13 -15.96 -35.92 -32.87
C ALA A 13 -16.15 -34.42 -33.15
N VAL A 14 -17.36 -33.97 -33.57
CA VAL A 14 -17.67 -32.55 -33.80
C VAL A 14 -17.69 -31.79 -32.51
N LEU A 15 -18.20 -32.33 -31.40
CA LEU A 15 -18.20 -31.68 -30.10
C LEU A 15 -16.77 -31.49 -29.55
N PHE A 16 -15.88 -32.48 -29.75
CA PHE A 16 -14.48 -32.36 -29.37
C PHE A 16 -13.71 -31.33 -30.23
N ALA A 17 -14.01 -31.29 -31.55
CA ALA A 17 -13.41 -30.29 -32.44
C ALA A 17 -13.88 -28.84 -32.08
N ALA A 18 -15.17 -28.66 -31.74
CA ALA A 18 -15.71 -27.38 -31.33
C ALA A 18 -15.16 -26.92 -29.98
N SER A 19 -15.03 -27.83 -29.00
CA SER A 19 -14.43 -27.50 -27.70
C SER A 19 -12.94 -27.21 -27.81
N GLY A 20 -12.20 -27.92 -28.66
CA GLY A 20 -10.78 -27.64 -28.93
C GLY A 20 -10.56 -26.27 -29.60
N ALA A 21 -11.44 -25.91 -30.55
CA ALA A 21 -11.40 -24.57 -31.18
C ALA A 21 -11.73 -23.44 -30.18
N TYR A 22 -12.71 -23.66 -29.29
CA TYR A 22 -13.07 -22.66 -28.25
C TYR A 22 -11.93 -22.43 -27.25
N VAL A 23 -11.24 -23.48 -26.80
CA VAL A 23 -10.06 -23.39 -25.93
C VAL A 23 -8.87 -22.78 -26.67
N GLY A 24 -8.71 -23.02 -27.98
CA GLY A 24 -7.65 -22.44 -28.81
C GLY A 24 -7.84 -20.95 -29.06
N MET A 25 -9.08 -20.48 -29.23
CA MET A 25 -9.38 -19.05 -29.45
C MET A 25 -9.23 -18.19 -28.20
N ASN A 26 -9.25 -18.79 -27.00
CA ASN A 26 -9.07 -18.05 -25.74
C ASN A 26 -7.58 -17.88 -25.35
N LYS A 27 -6.63 -18.32 -26.20
CA LYS A 27 -5.19 -18.09 -26.01
C LYS A 27 -4.72 -16.69 -26.41
N ASN A 28 -5.61 -15.85 -26.93
CA ASN A 28 -5.33 -14.45 -27.27
C ASN A 28 -5.69 -13.48 -26.13
N ASN A 29 -5.79 -13.94 -24.88
CA ASN A 29 -5.70 -13.00 -23.78
C ASN A 29 -4.28 -12.43 -23.82
N PRO A 30 -4.11 -11.11 -24.05
CA PRO A 30 -2.81 -10.49 -23.88
C PRO A 30 -2.34 -10.84 -22.46
N ALA A 31 -1.11 -11.34 -22.35
CA ALA A 31 -0.47 -11.50 -21.04
C ALA A 31 -0.73 -10.24 -20.23
N PRO A 32 -1.08 -10.32 -18.92
CA PRO A 32 -1.24 -9.13 -18.11
C PRO A 32 -0.01 -8.25 -18.35
N PRO A 33 -0.18 -6.94 -18.53
CA PRO A 33 0.95 -6.05 -18.80
C PRO A 33 2.02 -6.35 -17.76
N LEU A 34 3.22 -6.65 -18.21
CA LEU A 34 4.39 -6.82 -17.34
C LEU A 34 4.35 -5.65 -16.37
N THR A 35 4.20 -5.93 -15.09
CA THR A 35 4.22 -4.92 -14.03
C THR A 35 5.42 -4.02 -14.32
N ALA A 36 5.18 -2.73 -14.54
CA ALA A 36 6.23 -1.79 -14.88
C ALA A 36 7.37 -1.98 -13.87
N VAL A 37 8.55 -2.35 -14.36
CA VAL A 37 9.74 -2.49 -13.52
C VAL A 37 9.91 -1.16 -12.77
N PRO A 38 10.06 -1.16 -11.43
CA PRO A 38 10.29 0.09 -10.70
C PRO A 38 11.47 0.84 -11.30
N PRO A 39 11.44 2.18 -11.29
CA PRO A 39 12.60 2.96 -11.70
C PRO A 39 13.84 2.52 -10.91
N PRO A 40 15.04 2.55 -11.52
CA PRO A 40 16.27 2.19 -10.81
C PRO A 40 16.37 2.95 -9.47
N GLY A 41 16.59 2.20 -8.39
CA GLY A 41 16.69 2.77 -7.05
C GLY A 41 15.41 2.69 -6.20
N VAL A 42 14.21 2.53 -6.77
CA VAL A 42 12.96 2.40 -5.99
C VAL A 42 12.69 0.94 -5.66
N THR A 43 12.44 0.63 -4.38
CA THR A 43 12.07 -0.74 -3.96
C THR A 43 10.63 -1.08 -4.37
N GLU A 44 10.34 -2.36 -4.60
CA GLU A 44 8.99 -2.84 -4.97
C GLU A 44 7.88 -2.34 -4.02
N PRO A 45 8.01 -2.42 -2.69
CA PRO A 45 6.99 -1.92 -1.78
C PRO A 45 6.74 -0.42 -1.92
N VAL A 46 7.80 0.37 -2.16
CA VAL A 46 7.69 1.81 -2.37
C VAL A 46 7.03 2.12 -3.70
N ALA A 47 7.33 1.35 -4.74
CA ALA A 47 6.64 1.48 -6.04
C ALA A 47 5.13 1.17 -5.91
N ALA A 48 4.76 0.16 -5.11
CA ALA A 48 3.38 -0.17 -4.81
C ALA A 48 2.68 0.94 -4.00
N LEU A 49 3.38 1.54 -3.02
CA LEU A 49 2.89 2.70 -2.26
C LEU A 49 2.57 3.87 -3.19
N TYR A 50 3.48 4.21 -4.10
CA TYR A 50 3.28 5.32 -5.04
C TYR A 50 2.14 5.12 -6.05
N LYS A 51 1.69 3.89 -6.27
CA LYS A 51 0.51 3.59 -7.11
C LYS A 51 -0.80 3.86 -6.39
N GLN A 52 -0.79 4.04 -5.07
CA GLN A 52 -2.00 4.27 -4.30
C GLN A 52 -2.50 5.72 -4.48
N THR A 53 -3.81 5.84 -4.54
CA THR A 53 -4.53 7.11 -4.34
C THR A 53 -5.50 6.86 -3.20
N LEU A 54 -5.28 7.49 -2.06
CA LEU A 54 -6.08 7.31 -0.86
C LEU A 54 -6.82 8.61 -0.53
N PRO A 55 -8.07 8.56 -0.04
CA PRO A 55 -8.72 9.76 0.46
C PRO A 55 -8.02 10.23 1.74
N ASP A 56 -7.94 11.54 1.91
CA ASP A 56 -7.56 12.14 3.19
C ASP A 56 -8.73 12.09 4.20
N ALA A 57 -8.51 12.60 5.41
CA ALA A 57 -9.55 12.64 6.45
C ALA A 57 -10.79 13.46 6.07
N LYS A 58 -10.73 14.27 5.01
CA LYS A 58 -11.86 15.05 4.45
C LYS A 58 -12.48 14.39 3.21
N GLY A 59 -11.98 13.22 2.81
CA GLY A 59 -12.44 12.50 1.63
C GLY A 59 -11.81 12.95 0.31
N VAL A 60 -10.80 13.84 0.34
CA VAL A 60 -10.13 14.31 -0.88
C VAL A 60 -9.12 13.27 -1.35
N ALA A 61 -9.26 12.82 -2.59
CA ALA A 61 -8.36 11.83 -3.20
C ALA A 61 -6.93 12.37 -3.29
N THR A 62 -6.00 11.67 -2.66
CA THR A 62 -4.59 12.06 -2.53
C THR A 62 -3.70 11.01 -3.18
N PRO A 63 -3.13 11.26 -4.36
CA PRO A 63 -2.18 10.33 -5.00
C PRO A 63 -0.84 10.36 -4.27
N LEU A 64 -0.37 9.19 -3.79
CA LEU A 64 0.91 9.11 -3.07
C LEU A 64 2.12 9.34 -4.01
N ALA A 65 1.90 9.26 -5.32
CA ALA A 65 2.93 9.62 -6.31
C ALA A 65 3.45 11.06 -6.18
N GLN A 66 2.67 12.00 -5.59
CA GLN A 66 3.09 13.38 -5.35
C GLN A 66 4.27 13.53 -4.38
N TYR A 67 4.55 12.48 -3.62
CA TYR A 67 5.64 12.46 -2.65
C TYR A 67 6.94 11.85 -3.19
N LYS A 68 6.98 11.41 -4.47
CA LYS A 68 8.19 10.90 -5.09
C LYS A 68 9.33 11.93 -5.04
N GLY A 69 10.54 11.44 -4.77
CA GLY A 69 11.73 12.28 -4.65
C GLY A 69 11.86 13.03 -3.33
N LYS A 70 10.96 12.76 -2.36
CA LYS A 70 11.06 13.28 -1.00
C LYS A 70 11.36 12.13 -0.03
N ALA A 71 12.14 12.40 0.99
CA ALA A 71 12.23 11.48 2.12
C ALA A 71 10.88 11.42 2.84
N MET A 72 10.44 10.23 3.24
CA MET A 72 9.13 10.03 3.86
C MET A 72 9.20 9.19 5.11
N LEU A 73 8.37 9.52 6.10
CA LEU A 73 8.06 8.69 7.25
C LEU A 73 6.58 8.28 7.14
N VAL A 74 6.33 7.04 6.77
CA VAL A 74 4.99 6.50 6.55
C VAL A 74 4.60 5.67 7.78
N ASN A 75 3.62 6.17 8.54
CA ASN A 75 3.13 5.55 9.77
C ASN A 75 1.78 4.90 9.54
N PHE A 76 1.71 3.59 9.72
CA PHE A 76 0.48 2.80 9.68
C PHE A 76 -0.10 2.72 11.10
N TRP A 77 -1.34 3.16 11.26
CA TRP A 77 -1.95 3.34 12.57
C TRP A 77 -3.47 3.11 12.57
N ALA A 78 -4.08 3.06 13.76
CA ALA A 78 -5.54 3.04 13.90
C ALA A 78 -5.98 3.79 15.18
N PRO A 79 -7.21 4.36 15.22
CA PRO A 79 -7.75 5.07 16.39
C PRO A 79 -7.87 4.20 17.65
N TRP A 80 -8.10 2.90 17.48
CA TRP A 80 -8.21 1.93 18.57
C TRP A 80 -6.86 1.40 19.06
N CYS A 81 -5.77 1.73 18.40
CA CYS A 81 -4.42 1.29 18.76
C CYS A 81 -3.81 2.24 19.80
N GLY A 82 -3.81 1.87 21.07
CA GLY A 82 -3.29 2.71 22.13
C GLY A 82 -1.87 3.24 21.94
N PRO A 83 -0.88 2.39 21.60
CA PRO A 83 0.48 2.86 21.30
C PRO A 83 0.57 3.83 20.12
N CYS A 84 -0.31 3.66 19.10
CA CYS A 84 -0.38 4.58 17.95
C CYS A 84 -0.78 5.99 18.41
N VAL A 85 -1.85 6.07 19.21
CA VAL A 85 -2.36 7.34 19.74
C VAL A 85 -1.31 8.06 20.58
N GLN A 86 -0.50 7.32 21.33
CA GLN A 86 0.54 7.89 22.18
C GLN A 86 1.70 8.52 21.42
N GLU A 87 2.02 8.06 20.20
CA GLU A 87 3.13 8.62 19.42
C GLU A 87 2.73 9.78 18.50
N MET A 88 1.43 9.93 18.18
CA MET A 88 0.97 10.93 17.21
C MET A 88 1.26 12.38 17.57
N PRO A 89 1.23 12.83 18.85
CA PRO A 89 1.66 14.17 19.21
C PRO A 89 3.13 14.44 18.87
N GLU A 90 4.02 13.48 19.11
CA GLU A 90 5.45 13.60 18.79
C GLU A 90 5.67 13.57 17.26
N LEU A 91 4.92 12.75 16.52
CA LEU A 91 4.92 12.77 15.04
C LEU A 91 4.44 14.14 14.51
N SER A 92 3.41 14.72 15.12
CA SER A 92 2.94 16.05 14.76
C SER A 92 3.99 17.13 15.04
N ALA A 93 4.68 17.05 16.16
CA ALA A 93 5.78 17.96 16.51
C ALA A 93 6.96 17.81 15.52
N LEU A 94 7.33 16.59 15.17
CA LEU A 94 8.37 16.28 14.17
C LEU A 94 8.00 16.83 12.79
N ALA A 95 6.75 16.62 12.35
CA ALA A 95 6.27 17.09 11.05
C ALA A 95 6.24 18.62 10.94
N SER A 96 5.96 19.31 12.06
CA SER A 96 5.90 20.79 12.13
C SER A 96 7.25 21.42 12.46
N GLY A 97 8.24 20.63 12.87
CA GLY A 97 9.59 21.06 13.27
C GLY A 97 10.57 21.19 12.08
N GLU A 98 11.85 21.32 12.40
CA GLU A 98 12.92 21.45 11.40
C GLU A 98 13.06 20.17 10.55
N GLU A 99 12.84 18.99 11.17
CA GLU A 99 12.86 17.71 10.48
C GLU A 99 11.79 17.65 9.38
N GLY A 100 10.58 18.18 9.65
CA GLY A 100 9.46 18.21 8.71
C GLY A 100 9.70 19.06 7.45
N LYS A 101 10.71 19.92 7.44
CA LYS A 101 11.11 20.67 6.25
C LYS A 101 11.79 19.76 5.21
N LYS A 102 12.41 18.68 5.63
CA LYS A 102 13.16 17.74 4.78
C LYS A 102 12.49 16.37 4.67
N LEU A 103 11.56 16.05 5.58
CA LEU A 103 10.91 14.76 5.72
C LEU A 103 9.38 14.95 5.62
N GLN A 104 8.76 14.23 4.71
CA GLN A 104 7.29 14.16 4.63
C GLN A 104 6.76 13.09 5.58
N VAL A 105 6.10 13.48 6.65
CA VAL A 105 5.34 12.56 7.51
C VAL A 105 3.98 12.30 6.89
N ILE A 106 3.54 11.03 6.85
CA ILE A 106 2.25 10.59 6.32
C ILE A 106 1.69 9.53 7.26
N GLY A 107 0.47 9.71 7.74
CA GLY A 107 -0.29 8.71 8.48
C GLY A 107 -1.21 7.92 7.54
N ILE A 108 -1.13 6.59 7.55
CA ILE A 108 -2.05 5.71 6.83
C ILE A 108 -2.96 5.03 7.85
N GLY A 109 -4.21 5.48 7.93
CA GLY A 109 -5.22 5.01 8.87
C GLY A 109 -5.88 3.71 8.43
N ILE A 110 -5.86 2.72 9.33
CA ILE A 110 -6.48 1.40 9.15
C ILE A 110 -7.78 1.36 9.95
N ASP A 111 -8.76 2.12 9.49
CA ASP A 111 -10.11 2.18 10.04
C ASP A 111 -11.07 2.80 9.02
N SER A 112 -12.34 2.95 9.39
CA SER A 112 -13.36 3.63 8.59
C SER A 112 -13.02 5.12 8.39
N PRO A 113 -13.45 5.73 7.27
CA PRO A 113 -13.27 7.17 7.06
C PRO A 113 -13.81 8.02 8.20
N THR A 114 -14.97 7.65 8.77
CA THR A 114 -15.60 8.38 9.88
C THR A 114 -14.70 8.37 11.12
N ASN A 115 -14.24 7.20 11.56
CA ASN A 115 -13.40 7.09 12.75
C ASN A 115 -12.08 7.85 12.60
N ILE A 116 -11.47 7.79 11.41
CA ILE A 116 -10.23 8.53 11.12
C ILE A 116 -10.47 10.05 11.12
N ALA A 117 -11.58 10.52 10.52
CA ALA A 117 -11.91 11.94 10.50
C ALA A 117 -12.18 12.49 11.90
N GLU A 118 -13.01 11.81 12.70
CA GLU A 118 -13.29 12.17 14.09
C GLU A 118 -12.02 12.21 14.95
N PHE A 119 -11.14 11.22 14.76
CA PHE A 119 -9.86 11.19 15.45
C PHE A 119 -8.98 12.38 15.06
N ASN A 120 -8.82 12.64 13.76
CA ASN A 120 -8.02 13.74 13.24
C ASN A 120 -8.51 15.11 13.78
N ASP A 121 -9.83 15.32 13.82
CA ASP A 121 -10.45 16.53 14.35
C ASP A 121 -10.25 16.68 15.85
N LYS A 122 -10.35 15.58 16.61
CA LYS A 122 -10.16 15.57 18.05
C LYS A 122 -8.73 15.88 18.47
N TYR A 123 -7.76 15.25 17.82
CA TYR A 123 -6.34 15.31 18.21
C TYR A 123 -5.53 16.34 17.44
N LYS A 124 -6.15 17.04 16.46
CA LYS A 124 -5.53 18.12 15.67
C LYS A 124 -4.19 17.72 15.06
N ILE A 125 -4.17 16.57 14.39
CA ILE A 125 -2.98 16.06 13.71
C ILE A 125 -2.52 17.04 12.63
N THR A 126 -1.23 17.37 12.59
CA THR A 126 -0.68 18.44 11.73
C THR A 126 -0.05 17.93 10.43
N TYR A 127 0.03 16.63 10.23
CA TYR A 127 0.53 15.99 9.00
C TYR A 127 -0.58 15.30 8.22
N PRO A 128 -0.40 15.01 6.92
CA PRO A 128 -1.39 14.32 6.11
C PRO A 128 -1.78 12.96 6.69
N VAL A 129 -3.07 12.78 6.92
CA VAL A 129 -3.68 11.50 7.33
C VAL A 129 -4.52 10.99 6.18
N LEU A 130 -4.20 9.79 5.70
CA LEU A 130 -4.85 9.12 4.58
C LEU A 130 -5.60 7.89 5.07
N VAL A 131 -6.76 7.64 4.50
CA VAL A 131 -7.65 6.54 4.90
C VAL A 131 -7.46 5.36 3.97
N ALA A 132 -6.91 4.27 4.47
CA ALA A 132 -6.72 3.04 3.70
C ALA A 132 -7.68 1.92 4.11
N GLY A 133 -8.32 2.02 5.29
CA GLY A 133 -9.13 0.92 5.81
C GLY A 133 -8.32 -0.37 5.88
N MET A 134 -8.96 -1.51 5.60
CA MET A 134 -8.28 -2.82 5.67
C MET A 134 -7.15 -3.00 4.64
N SER A 135 -7.20 -2.29 3.50
CA SER A 135 -6.12 -2.36 2.50
C SER A 135 -4.79 -1.80 3.03
N GLY A 136 -4.82 -0.93 4.04
CA GLY A 136 -3.63 -0.44 4.73
C GLY A 136 -2.83 -1.54 5.41
N THR A 137 -3.49 -2.57 5.95
CA THR A 137 -2.81 -3.73 6.52
C THR A 137 -2.04 -4.49 5.44
N GLU A 138 -2.66 -4.72 4.29
CA GLU A 138 -2.01 -5.41 3.18
C GLU A 138 -0.83 -4.60 2.62
N LEU A 139 -0.99 -3.29 2.51
CA LEU A 139 0.09 -2.40 2.11
C LEU A 139 1.26 -2.45 3.10
N SER A 140 1.00 -2.47 4.41
CA SER A 140 2.06 -2.58 5.44
C SER A 140 2.80 -3.91 5.39
N ARG A 141 2.12 -5.01 5.03
CA ARG A 141 2.74 -6.33 4.85
C ARG A 141 3.80 -6.34 3.76
N GLN A 142 3.60 -5.58 2.69
CA GLN A 142 4.59 -5.45 1.61
C GLN A 142 5.90 -4.83 2.10
N PHE A 143 5.88 -4.05 3.20
CA PHE A 143 7.05 -3.50 3.87
C PHE A 143 7.62 -4.42 4.96
N GLY A 144 7.13 -5.65 5.08
CA GLY A 144 7.63 -6.65 6.03
C GLY A 144 6.82 -6.76 7.33
N ASN A 145 5.70 -6.04 7.48
CA ASN A 145 4.80 -6.19 8.63
C ASN A 145 3.91 -7.44 8.50
N ALA A 146 4.53 -8.63 8.48
CA ALA A 146 3.84 -9.89 8.20
C ALA A 146 2.64 -10.15 9.13
N GLN A 147 2.74 -9.76 10.39
CA GLN A 147 1.71 -9.96 11.42
C GLN A 147 0.65 -8.85 11.43
N GLY A 148 0.82 -7.76 10.67
CA GLY A 148 -0.08 -6.62 10.68
C GLY A 148 -0.12 -5.88 12.02
N GLY A 149 0.98 -5.91 12.80
CA GLY A 149 1.09 -5.21 14.09
C GLY A 149 1.08 -3.69 13.91
N LEU A 150 0.53 -2.96 14.90
CA LEU A 150 0.45 -1.50 14.90
C LEU A 150 1.01 -0.91 16.20
N PRO A 151 1.58 0.31 16.16
CA PRO A 151 1.93 1.06 14.95
C PRO A 151 3.05 0.38 14.16
N PHE A 152 3.08 0.63 12.87
CA PHE A 152 4.19 0.20 12.02
C PHE A 152 4.64 1.40 11.17
N THR A 153 5.92 1.70 11.19
CA THR A 153 6.46 2.90 10.52
C THR A 153 7.58 2.52 9.56
N VAL A 154 7.58 3.16 8.40
CA VAL A 154 8.57 2.96 7.34
C VAL A 154 9.27 4.27 7.05
N LEU A 155 10.60 4.29 7.17
CA LEU A 155 11.44 5.39 6.73
C LEU A 155 11.92 5.12 5.30
N ILE A 156 11.58 6.03 4.39
CA ILE A 156 11.90 5.93 2.96
C ILE A 156 12.76 7.14 2.59
N GLY A 157 13.89 6.90 1.97
CA GLY A 157 14.76 7.97 1.47
C GLY A 157 14.20 8.65 0.21
N ALA A 158 14.71 9.82 -0.12
CA ALA A 158 14.36 10.54 -1.36
C ALA A 158 14.67 9.73 -2.63
N ASP A 159 15.59 8.78 -2.53
CA ASP A 159 15.95 7.80 -3.56
C ASP A 159 14.91 6.68 -3.77
N GLY A 160 13.84 6.67 -2.95
CA GLY A 160 12.81 5.63 -2.99
C GLY A 160 13.25 4.29 -2.36
N GLN A 161 14.34 4.28 -1.61
CA GLN A 161 14.79 3.09 -0.87
C GLN A 161 14.18 3.08 0.53
N VAL A 162 13.73 1.91 0.99
CA VAL A 162 13.40 1.70 2.41
C VAL A 162 14.71 1.76 3.20
N LYS A 163 14.83 2.72 4.09
CA LYS A 163 16.00 2.89 4.96
C LYS A 163 15.84 2.11 6.25
N LYS A 164 14.64 2.11 6.83
CA LYS A 164 14.35 1.38 8.06
C LYS A 164 12.85 1.14 8.25
N THR A 165 12.51 0.09 8.99
CA THR A 165 11.14 -0.16 9.47
C THR A 165 11.13 -0.26 10.98
N TYR A 166 10.03 0.17 11.60
CA TYR A 166 9.83 0.15 13.04
C TYR A 166 8.49 -0.52 13.33
N LEU A 167 8.48 -1.54 14.16
CA LEU A 167 7.27 -2.18 14.67
C LEU A 167 7.07 -1.81 16.13
N GLY A 168 5.86 -1.37 16.47
CA GLY A 168 5.51 -0.82 17.77
C GLY A 168 5.85 0.67 17.88
N ARG A 169 5.59 1.23 19.06
CA ARG A 169 5.75 2.68 19.32
C ARG A 169 7.16 3.14 18.98
N LEU A 170 7.27 4.25 18.24
CA LEU A 170 8.52 4.87 17.87
C LEU A 170 9.29 5.34 19.11
N LYS A 171 10.61 5.07 19.09
CA LYS A 171 11.56 5.70 19.97
C LYS A 171 12.19 6.88 19.23
N PHE A 172 11.74 8.08 19.53
CA PHE A 172 12.07 9.27 18.74
C PHE A 172 13.55 9.61 18.76
N ASP A 173 14.30 9.26 19.82
CA ASP A 173 15.75 9.45 19.85
C ASP A 173 16.48 8.52 18.85
N GLU A 174 15.97 7.30 18.65
CA GLU A 174 16.48 6.39 17.62
C GLU A 174 16.10 6.91 16.22
N LEU A 175 14.84 7.32 16.05
CA LEU A 175 14.37 7.89 14.79
C LEU A 175 15.20 9.10 14.36
N ARG A 176 15.49 10.04 15.26
CA ARG A 176 16.32 11.22 14.95
C ARG A 176 17.74 10.85 14.50
N LYS A 177 18.34 9.81 15.07
CA LYS A 177 19.65 9.30 14.62
C LYS A 177 19.55 8.76 13.20
N ASP A 178 18.48 8.01 12.88
CA ASP A 178 18.27 7.47 11.53
C ASP A 178 17.99 8.60 10.52
N LEU A 179 17.22 9.62 10.90
CA LEU A 179 16.96 10.79 10.05
C LEU A 179 18.23 11.59 9.72
N ALA A 180 19.21 11.63 10.63
CA ALA A 180 20.48 12.32 10.40
C ALA A 180 21.34 11.63 9.32
N THR A 181 20.98 10.41 8.88
CA THR A 181 21.71 9.64 7.85
C THR A 181 21.05 9.69 6.46
N LEU A 182 19.94 10.44 6.29
CA LEU A 182 19.20 10.56 5.03
C LEU A 182 19.89 11.46 3.99
#